data_034c6e9ac70c30991f1833765798fbb3
#
_entry.id   034c6e9ac70c30991f1833765798fbb3
#
_cell.length_a   1.000
_cell.length_b   1.000
_cell.length_c   1.000
_cell.angle_alpha   90.00
_cell.angle_beta   90.00
_cell.angle_gamma   90.00
#
_symmetry.space_group_name_H-M   'P 1'
#
loop_
_entity.id
_entity.type
_entity.pdbx_description
1 polymer ?
#
loop_
_entity_poly.entity_id
_entity_poly.type
_entity_poly.pdbx_seq_one_letter_code
_entity_poly.pdbx_strand_id
1 'polypeptide(L)'
;MDFYLDPSVLMILIVFGFVAAFIDSVVGGGGLIALPALLFTGLNPASAVATNKLASTMGSATSNIVFYRSGNLNLKSAFKLVPLTFIGSIIGAWTVHLMNPEVLKPLMLIMLGAVAIYTIFKKDWGSISTHKKLSGRHVIIFTFFIFAIGFYDGFLGPGTGSFLMFSLLFIGYD
;
A
#
# COMPACT_ATOMS: atom_id res chain seq x y z
N MET A 1 10.03 1.28 29.06
CA MET A 1 10.86 0.90 27.92
C MET A 1 11.37 2.20 27.33
N ASP A 2 12.51 2.67 27.81
CA ASP A 2 13.10 3.92 27.34
C ASP A 2 13.65 3.66 25.94
N PHE A 3 12.92 4.11 24.94
CA PHE A 3 13.36 4.12 23.54
C PHE A 3 14.42 5.24 23.40
N TYR A 4 15.61 4.99 23.93
CA TYR A 4 16.78 5.75 23.50
C TYR A 4 17.06 5.31 22.05
N LEU A 5 16.48 6.03 21.09
CA LEU A 5 16.89 5.89 19.71
C LEU A 5 18.34 6.31 19.63
N ASP A 6 19.22 5.32 19.47
CA ASP A 6 20.62 5.58 19.15
C ASP A 6 20.62 6.54 17.94
N PRO A 7 21.37 7.65 17.98
CA PRO A 7 21.46 8.60 16.88
C PRO A 7 21.75 7.95 15.53
N SER A 8 22.50 6.85 15.51
CA SER A 8 22.78 6.08 14.31
C SER A 8 21.51 5.39 13.75
N VAL A 9 20.68 4.82 14.61
CA VAL A 9 19.41 4.20 14.23
C VAL A 9 18.43 5.26 13.71
N LEU A 10 18.37 6.41 14.37
CA LEU A 10 17.54 7.53 13.92
C LEU A 10 17.97 8.02 12.52
N MET A 11 19.27 8.15 12.28
CA MET A 11 19.79 8.57 10.98
C MET A 11 19.44 7.57 9.89
N ILE A 12 19.57 6.27 10.16
CA ILE A 12 19.15 5.21 9.25
C ILE A 12 17.65 5.32 8.93
N LEU A 13 16.80 5.49 9.94
CA LEU A 13 15.37 5.63 9.76
C LEU A 13 14.99 6.86 8.93
N ILE A 14 15.67 7.99 9.12
CA ILE A 14 15.45 9.21 8.33
C ILE A 14 15.81 8.96 6.88
N VAL A 15 16.98 8.37 6.59
CA VAL A 15 17.42 8.09 5.22
C VAL A 15 16.49 7.09 4.54
N PHE A 16 16.21 5.96 5.17
CA PHE A 16 15.30 4.96 4.60
C PHE A 16 13.87 5.47 4.48
N GLY A 17 13.39 6.27 5.44
CA GLY A 17 12.08 6.90 5.38
C GLY A 17 11.97 7.89 4.22
N PHE A 18 13.00 8.70 3.98
CA PHE A 18 13.03 9.62 2.84
C PHE A 18 13.04 8.87 1.51
N VAL A 19 13.91 7.86 1.36
CA VAL A 19 13.96 7.02 0.14
C VAL A 19 12.64 6.30 -0.08
N ALA A 20 12.05 5.75 0.98
CA ALA A 20 10.75 5.08 0.91
C ALA A 20 9.64 6.05 0.46
N ALA A 21 9.57 7.25 1.04
CA ALA A 21 8.59 8.26 0.67
C ALA A 21 8.77 8.75 -0.78
N PHE A 22 10.01 8.91 -1.23
CA PHE A 22 10.32 9.27 -2.61
C PHE A 22 9.85 8.20 -3.58
N ILE A 23 10.18 6.92 -3.33
CA ILE A 23 9.75 5.80 -4.18
C ILE A 23 8.23 5.64 -4.15
N ASP A 24 7.61 5.83 -2.98
CA ASP A 24 6.16 5.75 -2.83
C ASP A 24 5.43 6.80 -3.68
N SER A 25 5.98 8.01 -3.76
CA SER A 25 5.42 9.10 -4.56
C SER A 25 5.51 8.86 -6.08
N VAL A 26 6.47 8.06 -6.54
CA VAL A 26 6.73 7.82 -7.97
C VAL A 26 6.07 6.53 -8.47
N VAL A 27 6.17 5.46 -7.70
CA VAL A 27 5.79 4.10 -8.14
C VAL A 27 4.74 3.46 -7.22
N GLY A 28 4.55 3.98 -6.00
CA GLY A 28 3.63 3.38 -5.03
C GLY A 28 4.15 2.07 -4.44
N GLY A 29 5.30 2.10 -3.74
CA GLY A 29 5.91 0.90 -3.16
C GLY A 29 6.82 1.19 -1.96
N GLY A 30 6.75 2.39 -1.39
CA GLY A 30 7.63 2.84 -0.30
C GLY A 30 7.65 1.92 0.91
N GLY A 31 6.53 1.27 1.21
CA GLY A 31 6.43 0.29 2.29
C GLY A 31 7.35 -0.92 2.14
N LEU A 32 7.77 -1.28 0.90
CA LEU A 32 8.76 -2.33 0.68
C LEU A 32 10.13 -2.01 1.27
N ILE A 33 10.42 -0.73 1.44
CA ILE A 33 11.68 -0.22 2.03
C ILE A 33 11.47 0.15 3.49
N ALA A 34 10.37 0.85 3.80
CA ALA A 34 10.11 1.35 5.14
C ALA A 34 9.85 0.23 6.16
N LEU A 35 9.09 -0.83 5.80
CA LEU A 35 8.78 -1.90 6.75
C LEU A 35 10.02 -2.71 7.17
N PRO A 36 10.89 -3.19 6.25
CA PRO A 36 12.14 -3.80 6.67
C PRO A 36 12.98 -2.90 7.57
N ALA A 37 13.12 -1.61 7.21
CA ALA A 37 13.89 -0.66 8.01
C ALA A 37 13.33 -0.55 9.44
N LEU A 38 12.01 -0.44 9.59
CA LEU A 38 11.34 -0.41 10.90
C LEU A 38 11.51 -1.73 11.67
N LEU A 39 11.45 -2.88 11.00
CA LEU A 39 11.66 -4.17 11.64
C LEU A 39 13.11 -4.37 12.12
N PHE A 40 14.09 -3.80 11.40
CA PHE A 40 15.49 -3.83 11.82
C PHE A 40 15.76 -3.06 13.11
N THR A 41 14.95 -2.06 13.45
CA THR A 41 15.05 -1.34 14.74
C THR A 41 14.54 -2.13 15.93
N GLY A 42 14.02 -3.36 15.71
CA GLY A 42 13.46 -4.18 16.77
C GLY A 42 12.02 -3.85 17.15
N LEU A 43 11.34 -2.99 16.37
CA LEU A 43 9.91 -2.72 16.57
C LEU A 43 9.08 -4.00 16.42
N ASN A 44 8.05 -4.11 17.27
CA ASN A 44 7.04 -5.14 17.10
C ASN A 44 6.42 -5.04 15.68
N PRO A 45 6.22 -6.16 14.98
CA PRO A 45 5.69 -6.17 13.61
C PRO A 45 4.40 -5.36 13.43
N ALA A 46 3.45 -5.47 14.35
CA ALA A 46 2.21 -4.68 14.30
C ALA A 46 2.48 -3.18 14.42
N SER A 47 3.42 -2.77 15.31
CA SER A 47 3.84 -1.36 15.44
C SER A 47 4.55 -0.87 14.19
N ALA A 48 5.38 -1.70 13.55
CA ALA A 48 6.05 -1.34 12.30
C ALA A 48 5.03 -1.08 11.17
N VAL A 49 4.01 -1.95 11.03
CA VAL A 49 2.91 -1.74 10.08
C VAL A 49 2.15 -0.44 10.39
N ALA A 50 1.78 -0.22 11.65
CA ALA A 50 1.04 0.98 12.07
C ALA A 50 1.83 2.27 11.77
N THR A 51 3.13 2.29 12.08
CA THR A 51 4.03 3.43 11.79
C THR A 51 4.15 3.69 10.29
N ASN A 52 4.35 2.63 9.50
CA ASN A 52 4.39 2.75 8.04
C ASN A 52 3.06 3.27 7.47
N LYS A 53 1.93 2.81 7.99
CA LYS A 53 0.59 3.27 7.57
C LYS A 53 0.38 4.75 7.89
N LEU A 54 0.78 5.20 9.05
CA LEU A 54 0.69 6.62 9.41
C LEU A 54 1.51 7.49 8.45
N ALA A 55 2.74 7.10 8.17
CA ALA A 55 3.61 7.80 7.22
C ALA A 55 3.03 7.82 5.80
N SER A 56 2.56 6.66 5.30
CA SER A 56 1.93 6.52 3.98
C SER A 56 0.65 7.34 3.86
N THR A 57 -0.14 7.45 4.94
CA THR A 57 -1.36 8.27 4.95
C THR A 57 -1.05 9.74 4.74
N MET A 58 0.00 10.26 5.37
CA MET A 58 0.44 11.65 5.17
C MET A 58 0.92 11.89 3.73
N GLY A 59 1.70 10.95 3.18
CA GLY A 59 2.16 11.00 1.79
C GLY A 59 1.00 10.98 0.80
N SER A 60 0.07 10.03 0.96
CA SER A 60 -1.12 9.89 0.11
C SER A 60 -2.04 11.11 0.20
N ALA A 61 -2.23 11.68 1.40
CA ALA A 61 -3.03 12.89 1.57
C ALA A 61 -2.42 14.06 0.79
N THR A 62 -1.10 14.24 0.86
CA THR A 62 -0.39 15.28 0.12
C THR A 62 -0.53 15.08 -1.40
N SER A 63 -0.31 13.86 -1.89
CA SER A 63 -0.46 13.52 -3.30
C SER A 63 -1.89 13.78 -3.79
N ASN A 64 -2.90 13.36 -3.02
CA ASN A 64 -4.30 13.59 -3.37
C ASN A 64 -4.65 15.08 -3.47
N ILE A 65 -4.11 15.93 -2.59
CA ILE A 65 -4.31 17.39 -2.65
C ILE A 65 -3.69 17.96 -3.94
N VAL A 66 -2.48 17.52 -4.30
CA VAL A 66 -1.79 17.95 -5.52
C VAL A 66 -2.57 17.53 -6.77
N PHE A 67 -2.99 16.27 -6.87
CA PHE A 67 -3.77 15.76 -8.01
C PHE A 67 -5.16 16.43 -8.10
N TYR A 68 -5.79 16.71 -6.98
CA TYR A 68 -7.06 17.45 -6.95
C TYR A 68 -6.90 18.88 -7.50
N ARG A 69 -5.86 19.59 -7.06
CA ARG A 69 -5.57 20.96 -7.52
C ARG A 69 -5.18 21.01 -9.00
N SER A 70 -4.55 19.94 -9.51
CA SER A 70 -4.17 19.83 -10.93
C SER A 70 -5.35 19.47 -11.85
N GLY A 71 -6.56 19.24 -11.31
CA GLY A 71 -7.74 18.87 -12.09
C GLY A 71 -7.74 17.44 -12.64
N ASN A 72 -6.73 16.63 -12.31
CA ASN A 72 -6.55 15.27 -12.83
C ASN A 72 -7.28 14.20 -12.00
N LEU A 73 -8.00 14.58 -10.95
CA LEU A 73 -8.71 13.64 -10.07
C LEU A 73 -10.21 13.67 -10.30
N ASN A 74 -10.78 12.57 -10.77
CA ASN A 74 -12.22 12.41 -10.85
C ASN A 74 -12.78 11.89 -9.50
N LEU A 75 -13.10 12.81 -8.60
CA LEU A 75 -13.62 12.49 -7.27
C LEU A 75 -14.84 11.58 -7.27
N LYS A 76 -15.78 11.75 -8.24
CA LYS A 76 -17.00 10.95 -8.29
C LYS A 76 -16.71 9.46 -8.50
N SER A 77 -15.71 9.14 -9.30
CA SER A 77 -15.29 7.75 -9.53
C SER A 77 -14.52 7.18 -8.34
N ALA A 78 -13.63 7.97 -7.75
CA ALA A 78 -12.86 7.58 -6.58
C ALA A 78 -13.76 7.29 -5.36
N PHE A 79 -14.73 8.17 -5.08
CA PHE A 79 -15.64 8.02 -3.92
C PHE A 79 -16.51 6.75 -3.97
N LYS A 80 -16.73 6.16 -5.13
CA LYS A 80 -17.47 4.88 -5.24
C LYS A 80 -16.66 3.70 -4.71
N LEU A 81 -15.34 3.75 -4.81
CA LEU A 81 -14.44 2.67 -4.41
C LEU A 81 -13.99 2.80 -2.95
N VAL A 82 -13.97 4.02 -2.40
CA VAL A 82 -13.51 4.33 -1.05
C VAL A 82 -14.21 3.49 0.04
N PRO A 83 -15.54 3.36 0.09
CA PRO A 83 -16.18 2.60 1.16
C PRO A 83 -15.74 1.13 1.18
N LEU A 84 -15.54 0.55 0.00
CA LEU A 84 -15.19 -0.85 -0.15
C LEU A 84 -13.73 -1.11 0.28
N THR A 85 -12.80 -0.28 -0.17
CA THR A 85 -11.40 -0.36 0.25
C THR A 85 -11.24 -0.04 1.72
N PHE A 86 -12.02 0.89 2.26
CA PHE A 86 -12.00 1.29 3.65
C PHE A 86 -12.43 0.14 4.57
N ILE A 87 -13.54 -0.54 4.26
CA ILE A 87 -14.00 -1.71 5.03
C ILE A 87 -12.95 -2.82 4.96
N GLY A 88 -12.43 -3.12 3.76
CA GLY A 88 -11.36 -4.10 3.60
C GLY A 88 -10.15 -3.76 4.46
N SER A 89 -9.71 -2.49 4.43
CA SER A 89 -8.54 -2.02 5.17
C SER A 89 -8.72 -2.11 6.70
N ILE A 90 -9.92 -1.80 7.21
CA ILE A 90 -10.23 -1.97 8.65
C ILE A 90 -10.09 -3.44 9.04
N ILE A 91 -10.67 -4.35 8.26
CA ILE A 91 -10.61 -5.79 8.55
C ILE A 91 -9.15 -6.29 8.47
N GLY A 92 -8.39 -5.84 7.48
CA GLY A 92 -6.95 -6.16 7.36
C GLY A 92 -6.14 -5.69 8.56
N ALA A 93 -6.30 -4.43 8.98
CA ALA A 93 -5.61 -3.87 10.14
C ALA A 93 -6.01 -4.58 11.44
N TRP A 94 -7.29 -4.92 11.58
CA TRP A 94 -7.79 -5.70 12.73
C TRP A 94 -7.13 -7.07 12.78
N THR A 95 -6.99 -7.74 11.63
CA THR A 95 -6.33 -9.05 11.53
C THR A 95 -4.88 -8.97 12.02
N VAL A 96 -4.13 -7.95 11.61
CA VAL A 96 -2.74 -7.73 12.11
C VAL A 96 -2.69 -7.59 13.62
N HIS A 97 -3.65 -6.85 14.19
CA HIS A 97 -3.70 -6.62 15.63
C HIS A 97 -3.95 -7.90 16.42
N LEU A 98 -4.72 -8.85 15.87
CA LEU A 98 -5.03 -10.14 16.50
C LEU A 98 -3.94 -11.19 16.33
N MET A 99 -2.99 -10.98 15.40
CA MET A 99 -1.97 -11.98 15.11
C MET A 99 -0.82 -11.96 16.12
N ASN A 100 -0.31 -13.16 16.45
CA ASN A 100 0.89 -13.30 17.24
C ASN A 100 2.10 -12.73 16.47
N PRO A 101 2.93 -11.86 17.10
CA PRO A 101 4.12 -11.28 16.48
C PRO A 101 5.10 -12.31 15.90
N GLU A 102 5.20 -13.48 16.50
CA GLU A 102 6.08 -14.58 16.04
C GLU A 102 5.67 -15.12 14.66
N VAL A 103 4.37 -15.13 14.39
CA VAL A 103 3.80 -15.57 13.10
C VAL A 103 3.77 -14.40 12.12
N LEU A 104 3.44 -13.21 12.61
CA LEU A 104 3.30 -12.01 11.78
C LEU A 104 4.63 -11.61 11.12
N LYS A 105 5.76 -11.68 11.85
CA LYS A 105 7.08 -11.28 11.34
C LYS A 105 7.53 -12.08 10.12
N PRO A 106 7.59 -13.43 10.13
CA PRO A 106 7.97 -14.20 8.95
C PRO A 106 6.95 -14.06 7.81
N LEU A 107 5.65 -13.98 8.12
CA LEU A 107 4.61 -13.77 7.12
C LEU A 107 4.81 -12.45 6.37
N MET A 108 5.09 -11.36 7.09
CA MET A 108 5.41 -10.06 6.49
C MET A 108 6.63 -10.13 5.58
N LEU A 109 7.71 -10.76 6.01
CA LEU A 109 8.94 -10.87 5.20
C LEU A 109 8.70 -11.67 3.91
N ILE A 110 7.94 -12.76 3.98
CA ILE A 110 7.58 -13.56 2.80
C ILE A 110 6.71 -12.72 1.84
N MET A 111 5.71 -12.03 2.35
CA MET A 111 4.82 -11.20 1.52
C MET A 111 5.56 -10.01 0.91
N LEU A 112 6.43 -9.34 1.67
CA LEU A 112 7.29 -8.26 1.16
C LEU A 112 8.20 -8.76 0.05
N GLY A 113 8.84 -9.93 0.22
CA GLY A 113 9.66 -10.57 -0.81
C GLY A 113 8.85 -10.90 -2.06
N ALA A 114 7.66 -11.48 -1.91
CA ALA A 114 6.79 -11.82 -3.04
C ALA A 114 6.36 -10.57 -3.81
N VAL A 115 5.97 -9.49 -3.12
CA VAL A 115 5.58 -8.22 -3.77
C VAL A 115 6.78 -7.53 -4.42
N ALA A 116 7.96 -7.56 -3.81
CA ALA A 116 9.19 -7.03 -4.40
C ALA A 116 9.54 -7.75 -5.70
N ILE A 117 9.52 -9.09 -5.70
CA ILE A 117 9.73 -9.91 -6.88
C ILE A 117 8.69 -9.58 -7.95
N TYR A 118 7.41 -9.55 -7.59
CA TYR A 118 6.34 -9.20 -8.52
C TYR A 118 6.55 -7.82 -9.16
N THR A 119 6.93 -6.82 -8.37
CA THR A 119 7.17 -5.44 -8.85
C THR A 119 8.35 -5.37 -9.82
N ILE A 120 9.43 -6.13 -9.58
CA ILE A 120 10.61 -6.17 -10.45
C ILE A 120 10.30 -6.82 -11.81
N PHE A 121 9.54 -7.93 -11.80
CA PHE A 121 9.24 -8.67 -13.03
C PHE A 121 8.15 -8.03 -13.89
N LYS A 122 7.30 -7.17 -13.33
CA LYS A 122 6.20 -6.54 -14.07
C LYS A 122 6.50 -5.10 -14.45
N LYS A 123 7.32 -4.94 -15.50
CA LYS A 123 7.86 -3.67 -15.96
C LYS A 123 6.95 -2.88 -16.93
N ASP A 124 5.95 -3.53 -17.56
CA ASP A 124 5.12 -2.93 -18.60
C ASP A 124 3.73 -2.53 -18.07
N TRP A 125 3.68 -1.47 -17.27
CA TRP A 125 2.46 -0.92 -16.72
C TRP A 125 2.07 0.33 -17.50
N GLY A 126 1.01 0.25 -18.29
CA GLY A 126 0.37 1.44 -18.87
C GLY A 126 0.25 1.51 -20.40
N SER A 127 0.54 0.44 -21.15
CA SER A 127 0.48 0.48 -22.62
C SER A 127 -0.79 -0.10 -23.25
N ILE A 128 -1.79 -0.52 -22.49
CA ILE A 128 -3.00 -1.15 -23.06
C ILE A 128 -4.25 -0.47 -22.48
N SER A 129 -4.73 0.57 -23.19
CA SER A 129 -6.09 1.07 -23.00
C SER A 129 -7.08 0.13 -23.68
N THR A 130 -7.90 -0.58 -22.92
CA THR A 130 -8.94 -1.44 -23.48
C THR A 130 -10.28 -1.01 -22.91
N HIS A 131 -10.95 -0.07 -23.60
CA HIS A 131 -12.34 0.27 -23.31
C HIS A 131 -13.25 -0.94 -23.54
N LYS A 132 -13.46 -1.75 -22.51
CA LYS A 132 -14.48 -2.81 -22.54
C LYS A 132 -15.70 -2.37 -21.74
N LYS A 133 -16.89 -2.42 -22.36
CA LYS A 133 -18.16 -2.32 -21.63
C LYS A 133 -18.22 -3.44 -20.59
N LEU A 134 -18.28 -3.05 -19.32
CA LEU A 134 -18.36 -3.98 -18.20
C LEU A 134 -19.68 -4.76 -18.23
N SER A 135 -19.60 -6.07 -18.36
CA SER A 135 -20.72 -6.98 -18.07
C SER A 135 -20.90 -7.08 -16.55
N GLY A 136 -22.12 -7.30 -16.07
CA GLY A 136 -22.41 -7.37 -14.63
C GLY A 136 -21.52 -8.32 -13.84
N ARG A 137 -21.08 -9.43 -14.48
CA ARG A 137 -20.13 -10.38 -13.86
C ARG A 137 -18.75 -9.76 -13.62
N HIS A 138 -18.26 -8.91 -14.52
CA HIS A 138 -16.99 -8.21 -14.36
C HIS A 138 -17.04 -7.19 -13.20
N VAL A 139 -18.19 -6.56 -12.99
CA VAL A 139 -18.39 -5.64 -11.86
C VAL A 139 -18.28 -6.37 -10.52
N ILE A 140 -18.87 -7.55 -10.40
CA ILE A 140 -18.82 -8.36 -9.16
C ILE A 140 -17.36 -8.80 -8.87
N ILE A 141 -16.67 -9.31 -9.89
CA ILE A 141 -15.25 -9.72 -9.77
C ILE A 141 -14.39 -8.53 -9.33
N PHE A 142 -14.59 -7.37 -9.95
CA PHE A 142 -13.86 -6.16 -9.60
C PHE A 142 -14.13 -5.71 -8.18
N THR A 143 -15.39 -5.71 -7.75
CA THR A 143 -15.77 -5.36 -6.38
C THR A 143 -15.03 -6.24 -5.37
N PHE A 144 -14.96 -7.55 -5.65
CA PHE A 144 -14.21 -8.49 -4.81
C PHE A 144 -12.70 -8.18 -4.81
N PHE A 145 -12.12 -7.89 -5.99
CA PHE A 145 -10.69 -7.53 -6.10
C PHE A 145 -10.36 -6.25 -5.34
N ILE A 146 -11.17 -5.20 -5.47
CA ILE A 146 -10.99 -3.94 -4.75
C ILE A 146 -11.07 -4.13 -3.24
N PHE A 147 -12.02 -4.97 -2.77
CA PHE A 147 -12.12 -5.31 -1.36
C PHE A 147 -10.87 -6.08 -0.89
N ALA A 148 -10.41 -7.08 -1.65
CA ALA A 148 -9.22 -7.87 -1.32
C ALA A 148 -7.95 -7.00 -1.30
N ILE A 149 -7.82 -6.06 -2.23
CA ILE A 149 -6.72 -5.07 -2.24
C ILE A 149 -6.82 -4.15 -1.03
N GLY A 150 -8.02 -3.69 -0.66
CA GLY A 150 -8.23 -2.92 0.56
C GLY A 150 -7.84 -3.71 1.81
N PHE A 151 -8.23 -4.98 1.90
CA PHE A 151 -7.82 -5.87 2.99
C PHE A 151 -6.30 -6.01 3.04
N TYR A 152 -5.66 -6.30 1.92
CA TYR A 152 -4.21 -6.38 1.82
C TYR A 152 -3.53 -5.06 2.23
N ASP A 153 -4.10 -3.93 1.79
CA ASP A 153 -3.62 -2.61 2.19
C ASP A 153 -3.65 -2.44 3.71
N GLY A 154 -4.76 -2.74 4.35
CA GLY A 154 -4.89 -2.69 5.81
C GLY A 154 -3.96 -3.66 6.54
N PHE A 155 -3.75 -4.85 5.96
CA PHE A 155 -2.92 -5.90 6.54
C PHE A 155 -1.42 -5.57 6.50
N LEU A 156 -0.89 -5.20 5.33
CA LEU A 156 0.53 -4.86 5.13
C LEU A 156 0.74 -3.54 4.39
N GLY A 157 0.14 -3.40 3.22
CA GLY A 157 0.09 -2.22 2.40
C GLY A 157 1.17 -2.03 1.33
N PRO A 158 2.39 -2.57 1.44
CA PRO A 158 3.39 -2.36 0.42
C PRO A 158 2.94 -2.82 -0.97
N GLY A 159 3.08 -1.94 -1.98
CA GLY A 159 2.68 -2.27 -3.35
C GLY A 159 1.19 -2.17 -3.66
N THR A 160 0.34 -1.76 -2.71
CA THR A 160 -1.11 -1.58 -2.92
C THR A 160 -1.44 -0.67 -4.08
N GLY A 161 -0.70 0.42 -4.25
CA GLY A 161 -0.86 1.35 -5.37
C GLY A 161 -0.71 0.64 -6.72
N SER A 162 0.29 -0.22 -6.85
CA SER A 162 0.52 -1.02 -8.04
C SER A 162 -0.64 -2.02 -8.31
N PHE A 163 -1.17 -2.67 -7.27
CA PHE A 163 -2.30 -3.58 -7.41
C PHE A 163 -3.59 -2.85 -7.79
N LEU A 164 -3.83 -1.67 -7.22
CA LEU A 164 -4.96 -0.82 -7.58
C LEU A 164 -4.87 -0.36 -9.04
N MET A 165 -3.70 0.14 -9.47
CA MET A 165 -3.47 0.54 -10.85
C MET A 165 -3.73 -0.63 -11.81
N PHE A 166 -3.19 -1.82 -11.53
CA PHE A 166 -3.44 -3.01 -12.35
C PHE A 166 -4.93 -3.37 -12.43
N SER A 167 -5.63 -3.31 -11.29
CA SER A 167 -7.06 -3.63 -11.24
C SER A 167 -7.90 -2.65 -12.05
N LEU A 168 -7.54 -1.37 -12.04
CA LEU A 168 -8.20 -0.32 -12.82
C LEU A 168 -7.94 -0.50 -14.32
N LEU A 169 -6.69 -0.77 -14.70
CA LEU A 169 -6.33 -1.06 -16.10
C LEU A 169 -7.02 -2.31 -16.64
N PHE A 170 -7.16 -3.36 -15.81
CA PHE A 170 -7.84 -4.60 -16.21
C PHE A 170 -9.31 -4.37 -16.57
N ILE A 171 -9.94 -3.33 -16.01
CA ILE A 171 -11.34 -2.97 -16.27
C ILE A 171 -11.47 -1.92 -17.38
N GLY A 172 -10.33 -1.35 -17.84
CA GLY A 172 -10.34 -0.32 -18.87
C GLY A 172 -10.65 1.08 -18.33
N TYR A 173 -10.32 1.36 -17.10
CA TYR A 173 -10.17 2.73 -16.59
C TYR A 173 -8.76 3.22 -16.95
N ASP A 174 -8.70 4.24 -17.82
CA ASP A 174 -7.49 5.02 -18.11
C ASP A 174 -7.28 6.11 -17.06
#